data_c9838bca2fc92f57a838c98960fa4ca3
#
_entry.id   c9838bca2fc92f57a838c98960fa4ca3
#
_cell.length_a   1.000
_cell.length_b   1.000
_cell.length_c   1.000
_cell.angle_alpha   90.00
_cell.angle_beta   90.00
_cell.angle_gamma   90.00
#
_symmetry.space_group_name_H-M   'P 1'
#
loop_
_entity.id
_entity.type
_entity.pdbx_description
1 polymer ?
#
loop_
_entity_poly.entity_id
_entity_poly.type
_entity_poly.pdbx_seq_one_letter_code
_entity_poly.pdbx_strand_id
1 'polypeptide(L)'
;DGQAIWDSQLKPSSIHGVTTVVMGNCGVGFAPCKPEDRVKLVELMEGVEDIPAPVMHEGLDWQWETFEEYIQALEKNKLDIDVCALLPHAALRVYVMGERAIKHEVANANDMEIMRKLAKEAVEAGAFGFSTSRTISHKSLKGEFTPTLRAHEDELTAIAMGLSDAGSGFMEIVSDWNEPDPETEFEVLKRIVKKSGRPVVFSCTQRHDRPHFWEDLMSMARQAQKEGLPIRPVVTPRPIGLLLGLNGSQNPFSGTDTYKSIADLPLLQRVNEMNKENIKKKILSEDPIKGSTFPLINRIGYSQMYRFGSPSNYNLSLIHI
;
A
#
# COMPACT_ATOMS: atom_id res chain seq x y z
N ASP A 1 10.09 2.62 -3.94
CA ASP A 1 11.26 1.73 -3.78
C ASP A 1 11.97 1.50 -5.10
N GLY A 2 11.29 0.91 -6.09
CA GLY A 2 11.91 0.59 -7.37
C GLY A 2 12.45 1.81 -8.09
N GLN A 3 11.70 2.92 -8.12
CA GLN A 3 12.13 4.15 -8.81
C GLN A 3 13.52 4.62 -8.36
N ALA A 4 13.86 4.49 -7.08
CA ALA A 4 15.16 4.90 -6.55
C ALA A 4 16.34 4.07 -7.12
N ILE A 5 16.07 2.94 -7.76
CA ILE A 5 17.10 2.11 -8.41
C ILE A 5 17.41 2.63 -9.82
N TRP A 6 16.42 3.12 -10.58
CA TRP A 6 16.60 3.52 -11.98
C TRP A 6 16.47 5.02 -12.28
N ASP A 7 15.92 5.83 -11.34
CA ASP A 7 15.74 7.27 -11.53
C ASP A 7 16.48 8.06 -10.45
N SER A 8 17.61 8.64 -10.82
CA SER A 8 18.41 9.47 -9.91
C SER A 8 17.68 10.75 -9.45
N GLN A 9 16.73 11.24 -10.22
CA GLN A 9 16.05 12.51 -9.94
C GLN A 9 14.83 12.33 -9.03
N LEU A 10 14.26 11.13 -8.92
CA LEU A 10 13.05 10.83 -8.13
C LEU A 10 11.90 11.83 -8.39
N LYS A 11 11.67 12.13 -9.68
CA LYS A 11 10.52 12.94 -10.10
C LYS A 11 9.21 12.18 -9.91
N PRO A 12 8.12 12.88 -9.52
CA PRO A 12 7.97 14.33 -9.41
C PRO A 12 8.38 14.89 -8.03
N SER A 13 8.78 14.06 -7.05
CA SER A 13 9.06 14.54 -5.68
C SER A 13 10.10 15.66 -5.65
N SER A 14 11.24 15.47 -6.31
CA SER A 14 12.33 16.46 -6.31
C SER A 14 11.93 17.81 -6.92
N ILE A 15 11.18 17.81 -8.03
CA ILE A 15 10.75 19.08 -8.67
C ILE A 15 9.68 19.83 -7.87
N HIS A 16 9.03 19.17 -6.91
CA HIS A 16 8.11 19.80 -5.96
C HIS A 16 8.78 20.25 -4.67
N GLY A 17 10.10 20.25 -4.62
CA GLY A 17 10.88 20.76 -3.48
C GLY A 17 11.05 19.77 -2.34
N VAL A 18 10.75 18.49 -2.55
CA VAL A 18 11.06 17.43 -1.59
C VAL A 18 12.57 17.20 -1.58
N THR A 19 13.17 17.21 -0.41
CA THR A 19 14.62 16.99 -0.20
C THR A 19 14.92 15.62 0.39
N THR A 20 13.93 14.98 1.02
CA THR A 20 14.09 13.65 1.63
C THR A 20 12.79 12.87 1.47
N VAL A 21 12.88 11.62 1.07
CA VAL A 21 11.74 10.68 1.02
C VAL A 21 11.96 9.49 1.94
N VAL A 22 10.89 9.01 2.58
CA VAL A 22 10.88 7.73 3.29
C VAL A 22 10.02 6.78 2.47
N MET A 23 10.64 5.80 1.84
CA MET A 23 9.97 4.84 0.98
C MET A 23 9.74 3.51 1.66
N GLY A 24 8.91 2.65 1.05
CA GLY A 24 8.51 1.36 1.60
C GLY A 24 7.22 1.42 2.39
N ASN A 25 6.40 2.47 2.26
CA ASN A 25 5.07 2.53 2.87
C ASN A 25 4.18 1.37 2.42
N CYS A 26 3.10 1.15 3.16
CA CYS A 26 2.10 0.12 2.87
C CYS A 26 2.63 -1.33 2.92
N GLY A 27 3.85 -1.57 3.38
CA GLY A 27 4.40 -2.91 3.55
C GLY A 27 4.71 -3.67 2.26
N VAL A 28 4.73 -2.99 1.12
CA VAL A 28 5.15 -3.56 -0.18
C VAL A 28 6.52 -3.03 -0.58
N GLY A 29 7.30 -3.83 -1.28
CA GLY A 29 8.67 -3.46 -1.69
C GLY A 29 9.44 -4.67 -2.22
N PHE A 30 10.73 -4.48 -2.48
CA PHE A 30 11.56 -5.42 -3.23
C PHE A 30 12.68 -6.08 -2.41
N ALA A 31 12.74 -5.82 -1.10
CA ALA A 31 13.77 -6.40 -0.23
C ALA A 31 13.25 -6.69 1.18
N PRO A 32 13.62 -7.86 1.78
CA PRO A 32 14.47 -8.91 1.20
C PRO A 32 13.73 -9.72 0.13
N CYS A 33 14.46 -10.30 -0.84
CA CYS A 33 13.85 -11.02 -1.93
C CYS A 33 14.76 -12.13 -2.46
N LYS A 34 14.34 -13.39 -2.35
CA LYS A 34 15.02 -14.50 -3.01
C LYS A 34 14.82 -14.44 -4.53
N PRO A 35 15.78 -14.92 -5.33
CA PRO A 35 15.65 -14.89 -6.79
C PRO A 35 14.34 -15.48 -7.33
N GLU A 36 13.88 -16.58 -6.74
CA GLU A 36 12.62 -17.26 -7.11
C GLU A 36 11.35 -16.49 -6.77
N ASP A 37 11.42 -15.50 -5.89
CA ASP A 37 10.26 -14.73 -5.42
C ASP A 37 10.12 -13.35 -6.13
N ARG A 38 11.10 -12.97 -6.98
CA ARG A 38 11.12 -11.66 -7.67
C ARG A 38 9.83 -11.36 -8.43
N VAL A 39 9.35 -12.34 -9.20
CA VAL A 39 8.11 -12.20 -9.98
C VAL A 39 6.91 -11.93 -9.06
N LYS A 40 6.83 -12.60 -7.91
CA LYS A 40 5.74 -12.41 -6.94
C LYS A 40 5.70 -10.99 -6.38
N LEU A 41 6.88 -10.44 -6.03
CA LEU A 41 6.95 -9.07 -5.52
C LEU A 41 6.63 -8.03 -6.59
N VAL A 42 7.04 -8.26 -7.85
CA VAL A 42 6.67 -7.42 -9.00
C VAL A 42 5.15 -7.45 -9.23
N GLU A 43 4.52 -8.63 -9.26
CA GLU A 43 3.07 -8.77 -9.43
C GLU A 43 2.29 -8.07 -8.29
N LEU A 44 2.79 -8.14 -7.06
CA LEU A 44 2.19 -7.46 -5.92
C LEU A 44 2.30 -5.93 -6.06
N MET A 45 3.49 -5.43 -6.40
CA MET A 45 3.73 -4.00 -6.57
C MET A 45 2.90 -3.43 -7.73
N GLU A 46 2.81 -4.16 -8.85
CA GLU A 46 1.99 -3.75 -10.00
C GLU A 46 0.52 -3.57 -9.59
N GLY A 47 -0.01 -4.47 -8.77
CA GLY A 47 -1.40 -4.40 -8.31
C GLY A 47 -1.66 -3.32 -7.27
N VAL A 48 -0.68 -3.00 -6.43
CA VAL A 48 -0.83 -2.01 -5.35
C VAL A 48 -0.54 -0.59 -5.85
N GLU A 49 0.49 -0.41 -6.69
CA GLU A 49 1.01 0.90 -7.08
C GLU A 49 0.74 1.25 -8.56
N ASP A 50 0.11 0.35 -9.32
CA ASP A 50 -0.14 0.52 -10.76
C ASP A 50 1.14 0.78 -11.61
N ILE A 51 2.29 0.29 -11.15
CA ILE A 51 3.53 0.35 -11.94
C ILE A 51 3.59 -0.88 -12.82
N PRO A 52 3.59 -0.74 -14.17
CA PRO A 52 3.58 -1.89 -15.06
C PRO A 52 4.77 -2.84 -14.84
N ALA A 53 4.50 -4.16 -14.75
CA ALA A 53 5.54 -5.17 -14.54
C ALA A 53 6.72 -5.06 -15.54
N PRO A 54 6.53 -4.78 -16.85
CA PRO A 54 7.64 -4.57 -17.76
C PRO A 54 8.60 -3.46 -17.36
N VAL A 55 8.09 -2.35 -16.77
CA VAL A 55 8.92 -1.25 -16.27
C VAL A 55 9.78 -1.70 -15.10
N MET A 56 9.17 -2.46 -14.18
CA MET A 56 9.89 -2.99 -13.02
C MET A 56 10.92 -4.06 -13.42
N HIS A 57 10.59 -4.93 -14.38
CA HIS A 57 11.54 -5.94 -14.88
C HIS A 57 12.74 -5.33 -15.58
N GLU A 58 12.57 -4.22 -16.30
CA GLU A 58 13.66 -3.50 -16.95
C GLU A 58 14.45 -2.64 -15.94
N GLY A 59 13.74 -2.00 -15.00
CA GLY A 59 14.35 -1.04 -14.08
C GLY A 59 15.05 -1.66 -12.86
N LEU A 60 14.64 -2.86 -12.43
CA LEU A 60 15.22 -3.51 -11.26
C LEU A 60 16.35 -4.46 -11.67
N ASP A 61 17.58 -4.13 -11.33
CA ASP A 61 18.76 -4.93 -11.62
C ASP A 61 19.02 -6.07 -10.61
N TRP A 62 18.25 -6.08 -9.51
CA TRP A 62 18.26 -7.13 -8.48
C TRP A 62 19.66 -7.47 -7.95
N GLN A 63 20.47 -6.45 -7.62
CA GLN A 63 21.80 -6.63 -7.01
C GLN A 63 21.74 -7.04 -5.53
N TRP A 64 20.58 -7.49 -5.04
CA TRP A 64 20.33 -7.83 -3.64
C TRP A 64 19.48 -9.09 -3.49
N GLU A 65 19.63 -9.73 -2.35
CA GLU A 65 18.73 -10.71 -1.77
C GLU A 65 18.28 -10.25 -0.38
N THR A 66 19.22 -9.75 0.42
CA THR A 66 18.96 -9.21 1.77
C THR A 66 18.57 -7.75 1.74
N PHE A 67 18.02 -7.25 2.86
CA PHE A 67 17.70 -5.82 2.98
C PHE A 67 18.99 -4.96 3.08
N GLU A 68 20.03 -5.47 3.70
CA GLU A 68 21.33 -4.78 3.77
C GLU A 68 21.91 -4.57 2.36
N GLU A 69 21.93 -5.61 1.53
CA GLU A 69 22.39 -5.49 0.15
C GLU A 69 21.56 -4.48 -0.66
N TYR A 70 20.24 -4.40 -0.39
CA TYR A 70 19.39 -3.40 -1.01
C TYR A 70 19.77 -1.96 -0.59
N ILE A 71 20.04 -1.71 0.69
CA ILE A 71 20.57 -0.41 1.14
C ILE A 71 21.89 -0.09 0.45
N GLN A 72 22.81 -1.08 0.35
CA GLN A 72 24.07 -0.89 -0.36
C GLN A 72 23.88 -0.62 -1.86
N ALA A 73 22.86 -1.20 -2.50
CA ALA A 73 22.53 -0.90 -3.89
C ALA A 73 22.01 0.55 -4.03
N LEU A 74 21.18 1.02 -3.10
CA LEU A 74 20.72 2.42 -3.07
C LEU A 74 21.88 3.42 -2.85
N GLU A 75 22.83 3.10 -1.98
CA GLU A 75 23.99 3.95 -1.68
C GLU A 75 24.93 4.15 -2.89
N LYS A 76 24.95 3.18 -3.82
CA LYS A 76 25.71 3.32 -5.07
C LYS A 76 25.09 4.34 -6.02
N ASN A 77 23.81 4.63 -5.90
CA ASN A 77 23.09 5.55 -6.75
C ASN A 77 23.31 7.00 -6.27
N LYS A 78 23.68 7.87 -7.20
CA LYS A 78 23.75 9.32 -6.92
C LYS A 78 22.36 9.92 -7.10
N LEU A 79 21.61 9.98 -6.01
CA LEU A 79 20.26 10.51 -6.01
C LEU A 79 20.26 12.03 -5.74
N ASP A 80 19.34 12.76 -6.37
CA ASP A 80 19.20 14.22 -6.21
C ASP A 80 18.60 14.61 -4.85
N ILE A 81 17.95 13.66 -4.16
CA ILE A 81 17.34 13.86 -2.84
C ILE A 81 17.72 12.70 -1.93
N ASP A 82 17.66 12.93 -0.62
CA ASP A 82 17.91 11.88 0.37
C ASP A 82 16.81 10.83 0.36
N VAL A 83 17.19 9.58 0.54
CA VAL A 83 16.28 8.44 0.56
C VAL A 83 16.45 7.64 1.84
N CYS A 84 15.36 7.42 2.54
CA CYS A 84 15.26 6.50 3.66
C CYS A 84 14.34 5.35 3.27
N ALA A 85 14.58 4.15 3.81
CA ALA A 85 13.77 2.98 3.49
C ALA A 85 13.20 2.33 4.75
N LEU A 86 11.96 1.80 4.62
CA LEU A 86 11.33 0.91 5.58
C LEU A 86 11.44 -0.53 5.07
N LEU A 87 11.64 -1.47 5.99
CA LEU A 87 11.57 -2.90 5.69
C LEU A 87 10.11 -3.26 5.35
N PRO A 88 9.78 -3.69 4.12
CA PRO A 88 8.41 -4.00 3.73
C PRO A 88 8.01 -5.37 4.24
N HIS A 89 6.96 -5.43 5.06
CA HIS A 89 6.49 -6.65 5.71
C HIS A 89 6.07 -7.75 4.72
N ALA A 90 5.46 -7.38 3.58
CA ALA A 90 5.08 -8.37 2.57
C ALA A 90 6.30 -9.10 1.99
N ALA A 91 7.37 -8.35 1.66
CA ALA A 91 8.62 -8.93 1.19
C ALA A 91 9.28 -9.80 2.27
N LEU A 92 9.36 -9.30 3.51
CA LEU A 92 9.88 -10.05 4.66
C LEU A 92 9.12 -11.37 4.87
N ARG A 93 7.79 -11.31 4.81
CA ARG A 93 6.92 -12.46 5.01
C ARG A 93 7.08 -13.51 3.92
N VAL A 94 7.17 -13.08 2.65
CA VAL A 94 7.44 -13.98 1.52
C VAL A 94 8.85 -14.58 1.63
N TYR A 95 9.85 -13.79 2.01
CA TYR A 95 11.22 -14.24 2.19
C TYR A 95 11.36 -15.36 3.24
N VAL A 96 10.63 -15.24 4.37
CA VAL A 96 10.68 -16.21 5.47
C VAL A 96 9.77 -17.41 5.24
N MET A 97 8.56 -17.20 4.75
CA MET A 97 7.51 -18.22 4.70
C MET A 97 7.23 -18.77 3.28
N GLY A 98 7.72 -18.11 2.23
CA GLY A 98 7.50 -18.50 0.83
C GLY A 98 6.00 -18.57 0.48
N GLU A 99 5.60 -19.68 -0.15
CA GLU A 99 4.19 -19.95 -0.52
C GLU A 99 3.20 -19.90 0.64
N ARG A 100 3.64 -20.19 1.86
CA ARG A 100 2.80 -20.08 3.06
C ARG A 100 2.35 -18.63 3.31
N ALA A 101 3.22 -17.65 3.00
CA ALA A 101 2.87 -16.24 3.09
C ALA A 101 1.75 -15.87 2.11
N ILE A 102 1.86 -16.32 0.86
CA ILE A 102 0.87 -16.09 -0.21
C ILE A 102 -0.48 -16.74 0.16
N LYS A 103 -0.46 -17.91 0.76
CA LYS A 103 -1.67 -18.61 1.25
C LYS A 103 -2.23 -18.03 2.55
N HIS A 104 -1.68 -16.93 3.06
CA HIS A 104 -2.07 -16.32 4.33
C HIS A 104 -2.03 -17.25 5.54
N GLU A 105 -1.14 -18.25 5.53
CA GLU A 105 -0.93 -19.08 6.71
C GLU A 105 -0.39 -18.26 7.88
N VAL A 106 -0.75 -18.65 9.09
CA VAL A 106 -0.24 -17.99 10.30
C VAL A 106 1.24 -18.29 10.47
N ALA A 107 2.03 -17.25 10.77
CA ALA A 107 3.44 -17.41 11.10
C ALA A 107 3.59 -18.22 12.41
N ASN A 108 4.45 -19.23 12.38
CA ASN A 108 4.77 -19.99 13.56
C ASN A 108 5.91 -19.31 14.39
N ALA A 109 6.24 -19.88 15.55
CA ALA A 109 7.25 -19.29 16.43
C ALA A 109 8.63 -19.13 15.77
N ASN A 110 9.03 -20.08 14.93
CA ASN A 110 10.30 -20.01 14.20
C ASN A 110 10.26 -18.92 13.09
N ASP A 111 9.14 -18.80 12.36
CA ASP A 111 8.96 -17.73 11.38
C ASP A 111 9.08 -16.36 12.06
N MET A 112 8.42 -16.17 13.20
CA MET A 112 8.45 -14.91 13.97
C MET A 112 9.84 -14.58 14.50
N GLU A 113 10.60 -15.59 14.97
CA GLU A 113 11.97 -15.39 15.44
C GLU A 113 12.90 -14.97 14.29
N ILE A 114 12.75 -15.58 13.11
CA ILE A 114 13.52 -15.19 11.92
C ILE A 114 13.14 -13.76 11.48
N MET A 115 11.84 -13.41 11.44
CA MET A 115 11.40 -12.06 11.10
C MET A 115 11.93 -11.02 12.08
N ARG A 116 11.92 -11.31 13.39
CA ARG A 116 12.51 -10.44 14.43
C ARG A 116 14.00 -10.19 14.18
N LYS A 117 14.76 -11.25 13.89
CA LYS A 117 16.18 -11.15 13.59
C LYS A 117 16.43 -10.30 12.34
N LEU A 118 15.72 -10.58 11.25
CA LEU A 118 15.86 -9.84 9.99
C LEU A 118 15.45 -8.36 10.13
N ALA A 119 14.44 -8.06 10.94
CA ALA A 119 14.06 -6.68 11.23
C ALA A 119 15.13 -5.93 12.03
N LYS A 120 15.78 -6.59 12.99
CA LYS A 120 16.94 -6.04 13.68
C LYS A 120 18.08 -5.75 12.71
N GLU A 121 18.49 -6.73 11.90
CA GLU A 121 19.55 -6.60 10.92
C GLU A 121 19.25 -5.48 9.90
N ALA A 122 18.00 -5.35 9.44
CA ALA A 122 17.59 -4.29 8.54
C ALA A 122 17.77 -2.89 9.16
N VAL A 123 17.40 -2.71 10.43
CA VAL A 123 17.59 -1.44 11.13
C VAL A 123 19.07 -1.14 11.36
N GLU A 124 19.87 -2.15 11.72
CA GLU A 124 21.33 -2.03 11.86
C GLU A 124 22.00 -1.66 10.52
N ALA A 125 21.43 -2.11 9.40
CA ALA A 125 21.86 -1.75 8.03
C ALA A 125 21.37 -0.37 7.57
N GLY A 126 20.49 0.31 8.32
CA GLY A 126 20.02 1.66 8.00
C GLY A 126 18.52 1.80 7.72
N ALA A 127 17.71 0.74 7.89
CA ALA A 127 16.27 0.88 7.79
C ALA A 127 15.71 1.82 8.87
N PHE A 128 14.76 2.67 8.50
CA PHE A 128 14.06 3.55 9.43
C PHE A 128 12.98 2.83 10.27
N GLY A 129 12.76 1.55 10.02
CA GLY A 129 11.79 0.71 10.68
C GLY A 129 11.18 -0.28 9.72
N PHE A 130 9.93 -0.69 9.95
CA PHE A 130 9.20 -1.55 9.01
C PHE A 130 7.79 -1.00 8.73
N SER A 131 7.24 -1.42 7.60
CA SER A 131 5.89 -1.03 7.19
C SER A 131 5.01 -2.26 6.95
N THR A 132 3.69 -2.12 7.17
CA THR A 132 2.73 -3.19 6.94
C THR A 132 1.40 -2.71 6.38
N SER A 133 0.70 -3.61 5.70
CA SER A 133 -0.63 -3.37 5.14
C SER A 133 -1.68 -4.29 5.77
N ARG A 134 -2.74 -3.68 6.28
CA ARG A 134 -3.94 -4.36 6.79
C ARG A 134 -5.20 -3.81 6.12
N THR A 135 -5.14 -3.58 4.82
CA THR A 135 -6.26 -3.10 4.00
C THR A 135 -6.63 -4.09 2.90
N ILE A 136 -7.92 -4.29 2.68
CA ILE A 136 -8.44 -5.08 1.57
C ILE A 136 -8.27 -4.38 0.21
N SER A 137 -7.84 -3.12 0.22
CA SER A 137 -7.60 -2.35 -0.99
C SER A 137 -6.30 -2.75 -1.70
N HIS A 138 -5.33 -3.30 -0.96
CA HIS A 138 -4.06 -3.73 -1.53
C HIS A 138 -4.16 -5.17 -2.05
N LYS A 139 -4.07 -5.30 -3.36
CA LYS A 139 -4.20 -6.58 -4.08
C LYS A 139 -3.24 -6.65 -5.25
N SER A 140 -2.85 -7.86 -5.63
CA SER A 140 -2.20 -8.10 -6.91
C SER A 140 -3.16 -7.84 -8.07
N LEU A 141 -2.66 -7.73 -9.30
CA LEU A 141 -3.53 -7.66 -10.49
C LEU A 141 -4.47 -8.87 -10.64
N LYS A 142 -4.10 -10.01 -10.06
CA LYS A 142 -4.93 -11.21 -10.02
C LYS A 142 -6.04 -11.14 -8.98
N GLY A 143 -6.11 -10.05 -8.20
CA GLY A 143 -7.09 -9.84 -7.12
C GLY A 143 -6.74 -10.53 -5.80
N GLU A 144 -5.54 -11.10 -5.68
CA GLU A 144 -5.04 -11.71 -4.46
C GLU A 144 -4.64 -10.63 -3.45
N PHE A 145 -5.02 -10.78 -2.20
CA PHE A 145 -4.66 -9.85 -1.14
C PHE A 145 -3.16 -9.88 -0.83
N THR A 146 -2.65 -8.77 -0.30
CA THR A 146 -1.26 -8.74 0.21
C THR A 146 -1.04 -9.83 1.24
N PRO A 147 0.14 -10.46 1.28
CA PRO A 147 0.45 -11.52 2.24
C PRO A 147 0.26 -11.11 3.71
N THR A 148 0.29 -9.80 3.98
CA THR A 148 0.24 -9.22 5.34
C THR A 148 -1.18 -8.99 5.86
N LEU A 149 -2.22 -9.03 5.02
CA LEU A 149 -3.59 -8.66 5.40
C LEU A 149 -4.08 -9.38 6.66
N ARG A 150 -3.71 -10.65 6.83
CA ARG A 150 -4.13 -11.50 7.96
C ARG A 150 -3.00 -11.77 8.97
N ALA A 151 -1.90 -11.01 8.90
CA ALA A 151 -0.83 -11.14 9.88
C ALA A 151 -1.35 -10.88 11.29
N HIS A 152 -1.05 -11.77 12.22
CA HIS A 152 -1.50 -11.67 13.61
C HIS A 152 -0.69 -10.62 14.38
N GLU A 153 -1.26 -10.14 15.50
CA GLU A 153 -0.60 -9.21 16.42
C GLU A 153 0.76 -9.72 16.89
N ASP A 154 0.90 -11.03 17.15
CA ASP A 154 2.14 -11.62 17.62
C ASP A 154 3.26 -11.53 16.59
N GLU A 155 2.94 -11.70 15.28
CA GLU A 155 3.88 -11.51 14.18
C GLU A 155 4.36 -10.04 14.10
N LEU A 156 3.42 -9.10 14.11
CA LEU A 156 3.75 -7.66 14.10
C LEU A 156 4.57 -7.27 15.34
N THR A 157 4.23 -7.83 16.50
CA THR A 157 4.97 -7.62 17.75
C THR A 157 6.40 -8.18 17.62
N ALA A 158 6.58 -9.37 17.06
CA ALA A 158 7.90 -9.96 16.88
C ALA A 158 8.80 -9.09 16.00
N ILE A 159 8.27 -8.57 14.87
CA ILE A 159 9.00 -7.66 14.00
C ILE A 159 9.35 -6.35 14.74
N ALA A 160 8.39 -5.76 15.47
CA ALA A 160 8.61 -4.55 16.28
C ALA A 160 9.65 -4.77 17.40
N MET A 161 9.71 -5.97 17.97
CA MET A 161 10.76 -6.34 18.94
C MET A 161 12.15 -6.40 18.28
N GLY A 162 12.25 -6.76 17.00
CA GLY A 162 13.51 -6.65 16.24
C GLY A 162 14.01 -5.20 16.16
N LEU A 163 13.11 -4.22 15.98
CA LEU A 163 13.46 -2.80 16.06
C LEU A 163 13.91 -2.40 17.47
N SER A 164 13.26 -2.96 18.50
CA SER A 164 13.65 -2.74 19.88
C SER A 164 15.05 -3.28 20.17
N ASP A 165 15.37 -4.47 19.67
CA ASP A 165 16.70 -5.10 19.80
C ASP A 165 17.80 -4.28 19.12
N ALA A 166 17.47 -3.59 18.02
CA ALA A 166 18.37 -2.65 17.34
C ALA A 166 18.43 -1.27 18.02
N GLY A 167 17.52 -0.98 18.95
CA GLY A 167 17.47 0.28 19.69
C GLY A 167 16.85 1.47 18.96
N SER A 168 16.42 1.31 17.72
CA SER A 168 15.86 2.39 16.88
C SER A 168 14.74 1.91 15.96
N GLY A 169 14.19 2.82 15.13
CA GLY A 169 13.16 2.52 14.14
C GLY A 169 11.73 2.68 14.64
N PHE A 170 10.79 2.68 13.71
CA PHE A 170 9.34 2.78 13.94
C PHE A 170 8.57 1.81 13.04
N MET A 171 7.33 1.53 13.41
CA MET A 171 6.39 0.77 12.57
C MET A 171 5.48 1.74 11.83
N GLU A 172 5.31 1.53 10.53
CA GLU A 172 4.29 2.20 9.71
C GLU A 172 3.17 1.21 9.39
N ILE A 173 1.92 1.67 9.41
CA ILE A 173 0.77 0.85 9.07
C ILE A 173 -0.27 1.60 8.25
N VAL A 174 -0.76 0.95 7.18
CA VAL A 174 -2.02 1.28 6.56
C VAL A 174 -3.07 0.24 6.96
N SER A 175 -4.26 0.70 7.37
CA SER A 175 -5.34 -0.17 7.87
C SER A 175 -6.69 0.31 7.38
N ASP A 176 -7.64 -0.64 7.19
CA ASP A 176 -9.07 -0.36 7.07
C ASP A 176 -9.73 -0.10 8.44
N TRP A 177 -8.94 -0.16 9.52
CA TRP A 177 -9.39 0.07 10.89
C TRP A 177 -10.49 -0.88 11.37
N ASN A 178 -10.53 -2.09 10.80
CA ASN A 178 -11.51 -3.12 11.17
C ASN A 178 -12.95 -2.54 11.29
N GLU A 179 -13.35 -1.70 10.32
CA GLU A 179 -14.66 -1.05 10.35
C GLU A 179 -15.82 -2.05 10.52
N PRO A 180 -16.80 -1.73 11.39
CA PRO A 180 -17.06 -0.42 12.00
C PRO A 180 -16.37 -0.16 13.34
N ASP A 181 -15.46 -1.02 13.81
CA ASP A 181 -14.82 -0.94 15.13
C ASP A 181 -13.32 -0.61 15.02
N PRO A 182 -12.95 0.68 14.84
CA PRO A 182 -11.56 1.10 14.75
C PRO A 182 -10.81 1.00 16.11
N GLU A 183 -11.51 0.97 17.23
CA GLU A 183 -10.91 0.91 18.56
C GLU A 183 -10.18 -0.42 18.76
N THR A 184 -10.76 -1.52 18.31
CA THR A 184 -10.13 -2.85 18.41
C THR A 184 -8.79 -2.89 17.69
N GLU A 185 -8.69 -2.35 16.48
CA GLU A 185 -7.43 -2.30 15.72
C GLU A 185 -6.44 -1.32 16.37
N PHE A 186 -6.93 -0.18 16.88
CA PHE A 186 -6.08 0.79 17.57
C PHE A 186 -5.49 0.24 18.86
N GLU A 187 -6.22 -0.55 19.62
CA GLU A 187 -5.73 -1.24 20.82
C GLU A 187 -4.63 -2.27 20.49
N VAL A 188 -4.67 -2.93 19.32
CA VAL A 188 -3.55 -3.76 18.82
C VAL A 188 -2.27 -2.91 18.73
N LEU A 189 -2.35 -1.72 18.11
CA LEU A 189 -1.19 -0.83 18.02
C LEU A 189 -0.66 -0.41 19.38
N LYS A 190 -1.55 -0.08 20.32
CA LYS A 190 -1.15 0.27 21.69
C LYS A 190 -0.42 -0.88 22.39
N ARG A 191 -0.87 -2.14 22.21
CA ARG A 191 -0.19 -3.31 22.78
C ARG A 191 1.19 -3.55 22.16
N ILE A 192 1.32 -3.38 20.83
CA ILE A 192 2.61 -3.49 20.14
C ILE A 192 3.58 -2.43 20.67
N VAL A 193 3.14 -1.16 20.79
CA VAL A 193 3.97 -0.06 21.31
C VAL A 193 4.39 -0.35 22.76
N LYS A 194 3.47 -0.81 23.63
CA LYS A 194 3.79 -1.15 25.04
C LYS A 194 4.82 -2.26 25.14
N LYS A 195 4.75 -3.28 24.27
CA LYS A 195 5.69 -4.41 24.29
C LYS A 195 7.06 -4.04 23.70
N SER A 196 7.09 -3.34 22.58
CA SER A 196 8.31 -3.04 21.84
C SER A 196 9.01 -1.74 22.27
N GLY A 197 8.26 -0.79 22.85
CA GLY A 197 8.75 0.56 23.11
C GLY A 197 9.01 1.37 21.82
N ARG A 198 8.61 0.86 20.64
CA ARG A 198 8.86 1.52 19.36
C ARG A 198 7.66 2.36 18.93
N PRO A 199 7.91 3.54 18.31
CA PRO A 199 6.85 4.38 17.78
C PRO A 199 6.07 3.68 16.68
N VAL A 200 4.79 4.05 16.54
CA VAL A 200 3.94 3.67 15.42
C VAL A 200 3.46 4.91 14.70
N VAL A 201 3.52 4.90 13.38
CA VAL A 201 2.83 5.87 12.53
C VAL A 201 1.79 5.13 11.69
N PHE A 202 0.66 5.79 11.42
CA PHE A 202 -0.40 5.19 10.63
C PHE A 202 -0.94 6.16 9.58
N SER A 203 -1.32 5.64 8.43
CA SER A 203 -1.94 6.44 7.39
C SER A 203 -3.31 6.93 7.82
N CYS A 204 -3.51 8.24 7.85
CA CYS A 204 -4.75 8.89 8.22
C CYS A 204 -5.25 9.73 7.04
N THR A 205 -6.34 9.29 6.42
CA THR A 205 -6.92 9.96 5.26
C THR A 205 -8.33 10.44 5.56
N GLN A 206 -8.71 11.59 5.01
CA GLN A 206 -10.08 12.05 5.01
C GLN A 206 -10.86 11.28 3.94
N ARG A 207 -12.01 10.75 4.31
CA ARG A 207 -12.84 9.90 3.45
C ARG A 207 -14.16 10.61 3.13
N HIS A 208 -14.63 10.50 1.87
CA HIS A 208 -15.89 11.09 1.45
C HIS A 208 -17.13 10.37 2.03
N ASP A 209 -17.05 9.05 2.16
CA ASP A 209 -18.12 8.23 2.73
C ASP A 209 -18.25 8.36 4.26
N ARG A 210 -17.16 8.74 4.93
CA ARG A 210 -17.10 8.97 6.38
C ARG A 210 -16.25 10.20 6.68
N PRO A 211 -16.79 11.43 6.45
CA PRO A 211 -15.99 12.66 6.45
C PRO A 211 -15.38 13.02 7.81
N HIS A 212 -15.91 12.49 8.92
CA HIS A 212 -15.44 12.75 10.29
C HIS A 212 -14.61 11.61 10.89
N PHE A 213 -14.43 10.51 10.18
CA PHE A 213 -13.71 9.33 10.72
C PHE A 213 -12.25 9.63 11.11
N TRP A 214 -11.59 10.53 10.42
CA TRP A 214 -10.26 11.00 10.78
C TRP A 214 -10.19 11.68 12.15
N GLU A 215 -11.30 12.32 12.59
CA GLU A 215 -11.40 12.97 13.92
C GLU A 215 -11.35 11.93 15.04
N ASP A 216 -12.02 10.79 14.85
CA ASP A 216 -11.99 9.65 15.77
C ASP A 216 -10.55 9.09 15.88
N LEU A 217 -9.89 8.85 14.77
CA LEU A 217 -8.49 8.38 14.73
C LEU A 217 -7.54 9.37 15.41
N MET A 218 -7.71 10.67 15.16
CA MET A 218 -6.94 11.72 15.81
C MET A 218 -7.20 11.79 17.32
N SER A 219 -8.43 11.56 17.76
CA SER A 219 -8.80 11.52 19.18
C SER A 219 -8.11 10.33 19.87
N MET A 220 -8.17 9.15 19.28
CA MET A 220 -7.48 7.95 19.80
C MET A 220 -5.96 8.15 19.86
N ALA A 221 -5.37 8.77 18.84
CA ALA A 221 -3.93 9.06 18.83
C ALA A 221 -3.53 10.07 19.94
N ARG A 222 -4.32 11.12 20.15
CA ARG A 222 -4.11 12.08 21.25
C ARG A 222 -4.22 11.41 22.62
N GLN A 223 -5.17 10.49 22.78
CA GLN A 223 -5.31 9.73 24.02
C GLN A 223 -4.11 8.82 24.24
N ALA A 224 -3.66 8.08 23.22
CA ALA A 224 -2.47 7.25 23.30
C ALA A 224 -1.22 8.06 23.70
N GLN A 225 -1.06 9.27 23.13
CA GLN A 225 0.06 10.16 23.49
C GLN A 225 0.01 10.61 24.97
N LYS A 226 -1.21 10.89 25.52
CA LYS A 226 -1.37 11.18 26.96
C LYS A 226 -0.98 9.99 27.84
N GLU A 227 -1.15 8.77 27.32
CA GLU A 227 -0.72 7.52 27.97
C GLU A 227 0.79 7.23 27.80
N GLY A 228 1.53 8.13 27.15
CA GLY A 228 2.96 7.97 26.87
C GLY A 228 3.28 7.03 25.69
N LEU A 229 2.27 6.69 24.88
CA LEU A 229 2.43 5.81 23.72
C LEU A 229 2.65 6.65 22.45
N PRO A 230 3.80 6.55 21.79
CA PRO A 230 4.14 7.34 20.61
C PRO A 230 3.45 6.79 19.33
N ILE A 231 2.12 6.96 19.25
CA ILE A 231 1.31 6.62 18.09
C ILE A 231 0.89 7.91 17.39
N ARG A 232 1.21 8.05 16.09
CA ARG A 232 1.02 9.31 15.35
C ARG A 232 0.38 9.07 13.98
N PRO A 233 -0.64 9.87 13.60
CA PRO A 233 -1.16 9.87 12.24
C PRO A 233 -0.17 10.53 11.26
N VAL A 234 -0.11 10.00 10.06
CA VAL A 234 0.59 10.59 8.91
C VAL A 234 -0.44 10.84 7.80
N VAL A 235 -0.41 12.03 7.24
CA VAL A 235 -1.28 12.43 6.14
C VAL A 235 -0.46 12.65 4.87
N THR A 236 -1.09 12.45 3.71
CA THR A 236 -0.45 12.78 2.44
C THR A 236 -0.16 14.28 2.35
N PRO A 237 1.03 14.70 1.91
CA PRO A 237 1.40 16.11 1.79
C PRO A 237 0.79 16.79 0.56
N ARG A 238 -0.08 16.12 -0.16
CA ARG A 238 -0.74 16.56 -1.40
C ARG A 238 -2.18 16.08 -1.45
N PRO A 239 -3.05 16.67 -2.26
CA PRO A 239 -4.37 16.12 -2.55
C PRO A 239 -4.25 14.69 -3.12
N ILE A 240 -5.15 13.81 -2.68
CA ILE A 240 -5.27 12.45 -3.23
C ILE A 240 -6.04 12.54 -4.54
N GLY A 241 -5.43 12.09 -5.62
CA GLY A 241 -6.05 12.00 -6.92
C GLY A 241 -5.79 10.64 -7.55
N LEU A 242 -6.80 10.10 -8.21
CA LEU A 242 -6.71 8.84 -8.95
C LEU A 242 -7.02 9.09 -10.42
N LEU A 243 -6.18 8.63 -11.32
CA LEU A 243 -6.49 8.56 -12.75
C LEU A 243 -7.19 7.23 -13.02
N LEU A 244 -8.43 7.32 -13.46
CA LEU A 244 -9.26 6.15 -13.76
C LEU A 244 -9.47 6.04 -15.27
N GLY A 245 -9.40 4.83 -15.78
CA GLY A 245 -9.62 4.58 -17.20
C GLY A 245 -9.91 3.11 -17.49
N LEU A 246 -10.53 2.86 -18.63
CA LEU A 246 -10.87 1.49 -19.05
C LEU A 246 -9.63 0.62 -19.36
N ASN A 247 -8.47 1.23 -19.56
CA ASN A 247 -7.19 0.53 -19.74
C ASN A 247 -6.41 0.37 -18.43
N GLY A 248 -6.83 1.06 -17.35
CA GLY A 248 -6.21 0.92 -16.05
C GLY A 248 -6.72 -0.33 -15.34
N SER A 249 -6.05 -0.70 -14.26
CA SER A 249 -6.43 -1.78 -13.36
C SER A 249 -7.79 -1.52 -12.70
N GLN A 250 -8.18 -0.26 -12.60
CA GLN A 250 -9.39 0.18 -11.90
C GLN A 250 -10.21 1.19 -12.72
N ASN A 251 -11.53 1.03 -12.67
CA ASN A 251 -12.47 2.02 -13.19
C ASN A 251 -13.79 1.95 -12.39
N PRO A 252 -14.67 2.97 -12.52
CA PRO A 252 -15.89 3.05 -11.72
C PRO A 252 -16.87 1.89 -11.90
N PHE A 253 -16.73 1.11 -12.95
CA PHE A 253 -17.65 0.03 -13.32
C PHE A 253 -17.12 -1.36 -12.98
N SER A 254 -15.87 -1.49 -12.55
CA SER A 254 -15.19 -2.78 -12.31
C SER A 254 -15.94 -3.71 -11.37
N GLY A 255 -16.77 -3.16 -10.47
CA GLY A 255 -17.58 -3.93 -9.54
C GLY A 255 -18.90 -4.47 -10.12
N THR A 256 -19.38 -3.95 -11.25
CA THR A 256 -20.67 -4.35 -11.83
C THR A 256 -20.55 -5.66 -12.62
N ASP A 257 -21.57 -6.52 -12.51
CA ASP A 257 -21.55 -7.82 -13.20
C ASP A 257 -21.62 -7.68 -14.71
N THR A 258 -22.37 -6.67 -15.19
CA THR A 258 -22.45 -6.37 -16.63
C THR A 258 -21.09 -5.91 -17.17
N TYR A 259 -20.34 -5.06 -16.45
CA TYR A 259 -19.01 -4.68 -16.89
C TYR A 259 -18.04 -5.88 -16.87
N LYS A 260 -18.07 -6.71 -15.84
CA LYS A 260 -17.24 -7.93 -15.76
C LYS A 260 -17.43 -8.85 -16.95
N SER A 261 -18.66 -8.96 -17.47
CA SER A 261 -18.95 -9.82 -18.63
C SER A 261 -18.31 -9.34 -19.94
N ILE A 262 -17.85 -8.10 -19.99
CA ILE A 262 -17.20 -7.49 -21.17
C ILE A 262 -15.76 -6.99 -20.88
N ALA A 263 -15.28 -7.18 -19.65
CA ALA A 263 -14.00 -6.63 -19.20
C ALA A 263 -12.80 -7.14 -20.04
N ASP A 264 -12.85 -8.39 -20.47
CA ASP A 264 -11.78 -9.05 -21.23
C ASP A 264 -11.79 -8.70 -22.74
N LEU A 265 -12.78 -7.97 -23.20
CA LEU A 265 -12.81 -7.52 -24.59
C LEU A 265 -11.69 -6.51 -24.86
N PRO A 266 -11.12 -6.50 -26.08
CA PRO A 266 -10.25 -5.42 -26.53
C PRO A 266 -10.90 -4.06 -26.31
N LEU A 267 -10.11 -3.04 -25.92
CA LEU A 267 -10.63 -1.73 -25.50
C LEU A 267 -11.71 -1.16 -26.42
N LEU A 268 -11.47 -1.11 -27.72
CA LEU A 268 -12.43 -0.55 -28.67
C LEU A 268 -13.75 -1.34 -28.71
N GLN A 269 -13.69 -2.66 -28.60
CA GLN A 269 -14.88 -3.50 -28.54
C GLN A 269 -15.64 -3.28 -27.23
N ARG A 270 -14.92 -3.21 -26.11
CA ARG A 270 -15.49 -2.90 -24.80
C ARG A 270 -16.21 -1.57 -24.78
N VAL A 271 -15.57 -0.51 -25.31
CA VAL A 271 -16.18 0.82 -25.45
C VAL A 271 -17.45 0.77 -26.32
N ASN A 272 -17.42 0.04 -27.45
CA ASN A 272 -18.59 -0.12 -28.32
C ASN A 272 -19.73 -0.85 -27.60
N GLU A 273 -19.42 -1.91 -26.80
CA GLU A 273 -20.44 -2.59 -25.99
C GLU A 273 -21.04 -1.66 -24.95
N MET A 274 -20.18 -0.92 -24.20
CA MET A 274 -20.64 0.02 -23.17
C MET A 274 -21.50 1.16 -23.72
N ASN A 275 -21.34 1.54 -24.99
CA ASN A 275 -22.14 2.57 -25.65
C ASN A 275 -23.54 2.09 -26.06
N LYS A 276 -23.84 0.77 -26.03
CA LYS A 276 -25.18 0.27 -26.28
C LYS A 276 -26.10 0.67 -25.13
N GLU A 277 -27.23 1.29 -25.45
CA GLU A 277 -28.15 1.85 -24.44
C GLU A 277 -28.61 0.82 -23.38
N ASN A 278 -28.85 -0.42 -23.77
CA ASN A 278 -29.24 -1.48 -22.85
C ASN A 278 -28.10 -1.85 -21.88
N ILE A 279 -26.86 -1.92 -22.36
CA ILE A 279 -25.67 -2.21 -21.55
C ILE A 279 -25.36 -1.06 -20.61
N LYS A 280 -25.36 0.18 -21.14
CA LYS A 280 -25.16 1.41 -20.37
C LYS A 280 -26.15 1.52 -19.21
N LYS A 281 -27.45 1.36 -19.50
CA LYS A 281 -28.50 1.41 -18.46
C LYS A 281 -28.28 0.33 -17.40
N LYS A 282 -27.90 -0.87 -17.81
CA LYS A 282 -27.68 -1.98 -16.90
C LYS A 282 -26.48 -1.72 -15.99
N ILE A 283 -25.33 -1.33 -16.53
CA ILE A 283 -24.14 -0.98 -15.73
C ILE A 283 -24.47 0.12 -14.71
N LEU A 284 -25.18 1.17 -15.12
CA LEU A 284 -25.52 2.29 -14.24
C LEU A 284 -26.60 1.95 -13.18
N SER A 285 -27.36 0.89 -13.38
CA SER A 285 -28.36 0.41 -12.40
C SER A 285 -27.84 -0.63 -11.42
N GLU A 286 -26.69 -1.23 -11.70
CA GLU A 286 -26.04 -2.21 -10.82
C GLU A 286 -25.30 -1.52 -9.67
N ASP A 287 -25.27 -2.19 -8.50
CA ASP A 287 -24.49 -1.74 -7.37
C ASP A 287 -23.01 -2.12 -7.56
N PRO A 288 -22.12 -1.15 -7.82
CA PRO A 288 -20.70 -1.44 -8.01
C PRO A 288 -19.99 -1.92 -6.73
N ILE A 289 -20.60 -1.74 -5.56
CA ILE A 289 -19.97 -2.08 -4.27
C ILE A 289 -19.94 -3.57 -4.05
N LYS A 290 -21.02 -4.28 -4.37
CA LYS A 290 -21.17 -5.73 -4.11
C LYS A 290 -20.11 -6.61 -4.76
N GLY A 291 -19.54 -6.19 -5.87
CA GLY A 291 -18.57 -6.99 -6.61
C GLY A 291 -17.20 -6.35 -6.74
N SER A 292 -16.99 -5.20 -6.13
CA SER A 292 -15.75 -4.44 -6.28
C SER A 292 -14.61 -5.07 -5.49
N THR A 293 -13.50 -5.25 -6.17
CA THR A 293 -12.22 -5.56 -5.54
C THR A 293 -11.52 -4.31 -5.00
N PHE A 294 -12.04 -3.11 -5.29
CA PHE A 294 -11.47 -1.83 -4.90
C PHE A 294 -12.53 -0.91 -4.28
N PRO A 295 -12.78 -1.03 -2.97
CA PRO A 295 -13.83 -0.26 -2.28
C PRO A 295 -13.68 1.26 -2.37
N LEU A 296 -12.46 1.76 -2.59
CA LEU A 296 -12.17 3.19 -2.60
C LEU A 296 -12.94 3.93 -3.70
N ILE A 297 -12.98 3.38 -4.93
CA ILE A 297 -13.69 4.00 -6.05
C ILE A 297 -15.19 4.14 -5.74
N ASN A 298 -15.76 3.12 -5.11
CA ASN A 298 -17.18 3.12 -4.75
C ASN A 298 -17.51 4.09 -3.61
N ARG A 299 -16.51 4.43 -2.79
CA ARG A 299 -16.64 5.40 -1.71
C ARG A 299 -16.59 6.86 -2.20
N ILE A 300 -15.99 7.10 -3.38
CA ILE A 300 -15.84 8.45 -3.94
C ILE A 300 -17.14 8.94 -4.59
N GLY A 301 -17.88 8.06 -5.26
CA GLY A 301 -19.08 8.42 -6.04
C GLY A 301 -18.78 9.24 -7.31
N TYR A 302 -19.70 9.24 -8.27
CA TYR A 302 -19.51 9.95 -9.55
C TYR A 302 -19.42 11.48 -9.41
N SER A 303 -19.94 12.06 -8.32
CA SER A 303 -19.85 13.50 -8.05
C SER A 303 -18.44 14.01 -7.81
N GLN A 304 -17.51 13.13 -7.47
CA GLN A 304 -16.10 13.43 -7.23
C GLN A 304 -15.21 13.01 -8.42
N MET A 305 -15.81 12.56 -9.52
CA MET A 305 -15.10 12.16 -10.73
C MET A 305 -15.20 13.25 -11.79
N TYR A 306 -14.10 13.59 -12.39
CA TYR A 306 -14.00 14.66 -13.38
C TYR A 306 -13.47 14.10 -14.70
N ARG A 307 -14.01 14.57 -15.80
CA ARG A 307 -13.47 14.20 -17.12
C ARG A 307 -12.08 14.78 -17.27
N PHE A 308 -11.13 13.92 -17.51
CA PHE A 308 -9.77 14.34 -17.83
C PHE A 308 -9.74 14.86 -19.29
N GLY A 309 -9.57 16.15 -19.44
CA GLY A 309 -9.51 16.85 -20.74
C GLY A 309 -8.23 17.69 -20.83
N SER A 310 -8.00 18.32 -21.97
CA SER A 310 -6.86 19.21 -22.18
C SER A 310 -7.37 20.61 -22.60
N PRO A 311 -7.37 21.61 -21.69
CA PRO A 311 -7.07 21.53 -20.26
C PRO A 311 -8.15 20.80 -19.45
N SER A 312 -7.79 20.28 -18.28
CA SER A 312 -8.74 19.65 -17.36
C SER A 312 -9.74 20.67 -16.82
N ASN A 313 -11.01 20.30 -16.77
CA ASN A 313 -12.06 21.15 -16.19
C ASN A 313 -12.63 20.48 -14.92
N TYR A 314 -12.29 21.00 -13.77
CA TYR A 314 -12.75 20.52 -12.47
C TYR A 314 -14.08 21.11 -11.99
N ASN A 315 -14.72 21.97 -12.80
CA ASN A 315 -16.03 22.56 -12.47
C ASN A 315 -17.20 21.61 -12.78
N LEU A 316 -16.97 20.61 -13.64
CA LEU A 316 -17.98 19.66 -14.07
C LEU A 316 -17.54 18.23 -13.69
N SER A 317 -18.15 17.67 -12.66
CA SER A 317 -18.02 16.25 -12.35
C SER A 317 -18.85 15.38 -13.32
N LEU A 318 -18.61 14.08 -13.32
CA LEU A 318 -19.28 13.14 -14.24
C LEU A 318 -20.80 13.11 -14.11
N ILE A 319 -21.36 13.51 -12.96
CA ILE A 319 -22.82 13.61 -12.80
C ILE A 319 -23.42 14.80 -13.59
N HIS A 320 -22.61 15.76 -14.02
CA HIS A 320 -23.06 16.91 -14.83
C HIS A 320 -22.90 16.66 -16.33
N ILE A 321 -22.29 15.57 -16.71
CA ILE A 321 -22.04 15.18 -18.10
C ILE A 321 -22.97 14.05 -18.50
#